data_e7a93385b266a4f50017c37f6583a36a
#
_entry.id   e7a93385b266a4f50017c37f6583a36a
#
_cell.length_a   1.000
_cell.length_b   1.000
_cell.length_c   1.000
_cell.angle_alpha   90.00
_cell.angle_beta   90.00
_cell.angle_gamma   90.00
#
_symmetry.space_group_name_H-M   'P 1'
#
loop_
_entity.id
_entity.type
_entity.pdbx_description
1 polymer ?
#
loop_
_entity_poly.entity_id
_entity_poly.type
_entity_poly.pdbx_seq_one_letter_code
_entity_poly.pdbx_strand_id
1 'polypeptide(L)'
;MKNSRSYVILVVLIATAFGFSKYQDLQYPDYFPVPEYNFDNNRLSDEGIELGRNLFYDPILSRDNSVSCASCHSPYNAFAHTDHDLSHGIDDQIGTRNAPALFNLAWQKSFMWDGAINHLDMQALAPISHSGEMDESIQNVVLKLQQKERYLHLF
;
A
#
# COMPACT_ATOMS: atom_id res chain seq x y z
N MET A 1 16.91 -32.42 -43.57
CA MET A 1 15.94 -32.32 -42.43
C MET A 1 16.57 -32.18 -41.04
N LYS A 2 17.85 -31.79 -40.92
CA LYS A 2 18.56 -31.74 -39.63
C LYS A 2 18.49 -30.37 -38.90
N ASN A 3 18.08 -29.29 -39.59
CA ASN A 3 18.17 -27.92 -39.05
C ASN A 3 16.91 -27.42 -38.31
N SER A 4 15.73 -28.03 -38.55
CA SER A 4 14.47 -27.55 -37.95
C SER A 4 14.43 -27.77 -36.45
N ARG A 5 14.96 -28.89 -35.92
CA ARG A 5 14.97 -29.17 -34.48
C ARG A 5 15.88 -28.21 -33.70
N SER A 6 17.01 -27.80 -34.29
CA SER A 6 17.95 -26.85 -33.67
C SER A 6 17.37 -25.45 -33.54
N TYR A 7 16.60 -24.97 -34.52
CA TYR A 7 15.91 -23.67 -34.46
C TYR A 7 14.78 -23.64 -33.43
N VAL A 8 14.02 -24.74 -33.30
CA VAL A 8 12.96 -24.84 -32.28
C VAL A 8 13.55 -24.80 -30.87
N ILE A 9 14.65 -25.51 -30.62
CA ILE A 9 15.35 -25.49 -29.31
C ILE A 9 15.90 -24.08 -29.04
N LEU A 10 16.48 -23.39 -30.01
CA LEU A 10 17.02 -22.04 -29.86
C LEU A 10 15.89 -21.02 -29.56
N VAL A 11 14.76 -21.11 -30.26
CA VAL A 11 13.59 -20.24 -30.03
C VAL A 11 13.00 -20.47 -28.64
N VAL A 12 12.88 -21.71 -28.18
CA VAL A 12 12.40 -22.05 -26.84
C VAL A 12 13.37 -21.54 -25.76
N LEU A 13 14.69 -21.67 -25.96
CA LEU A 13 15.69 -21.13 -25.02
C LEU A 13 15.69 -19.59 -24.97
N ILE A 14 15.46 -18.92 -26.07
CA ILE A 14 15.35 -17.45 -26.11
C ILE A 14 14.04 -17.00 -25.44
N ALA A 15 12.92 -17.71 -25.63
CA ALA A 15 11.65 -17.40 -24.97
C ALA A 15 11.71 -17.58 -23.42
N THR A 16 12.52 -18.51 -22.93
CA THR A 16 12.73 -18.69 -21.48
C THR A 16 13.71 -17.70 -20.87
N ALA A 17 14.53 -17.00 -21.71
CA ALA A 17 15.48 -15.97 -21.23
C ALA A 17 14.81 -14.60 -21.01
N PHE A 18 13.66 -14.34 -21.59
CA PHE A 18 12.82 -13.19 -21.28
C PHE A 18 11.85 -13.53 -20.13
N GLY A 19 12.41 -13.82 -18.95
CA GLY A 19 11.64 -13.81 -17.72
C GLY A 19 11.16 -12.37 -17.49
N PHE A 20 9.88 -12.10 -17.66
CA PHE A 20 9.29 -10.83 -17.23
C PHE A 20 9.57 -10.70 -15.74
N SER A 21 10.26 -9.61 -15.36
CA SER A 21 10.44 -9.32 -13.95
C SER A 21 9.04 -9.15 -13.33
N LYS A 22 8.75 -9.88 -12.27
CA LYS A 22 7.53 -9.71 -11.47
C LYS A 22 7.47 -8.33 -10.83
N TYR A 23 8.62 -7.69 -10.66
CA TYR A 23 8.77 -6.40 -10.01
C TYR A 23 8.99 -5.29 -11.02
N GLN A 24 8.47 -4.12 -10.70
CA GLN A 24 8.62 -2.90 -11.49
C GLN A 24 9.29 -1.80 -10.66
N ASP A 25 9.97 -0.90 -11.35
CA ASP A 25 10.55 0.27 -10.71
C ASP A 25 9.51 1.39 -10.62
N LEU A 26 9.60 2.21 -9.57
CA LEU A 26 8.77 3.41 -9.44
C LEU A 26 9.05 4.34 -10.64
N GLN A 27 7.99 4.65 -11.39
CA GLN A 27 8.07 5.59 -12.50
C GLN A 27 7.82 7.01 -12.00
N TYR A 28 8.74 7.92 -12.26
CA TYR A 28 8.62 9.34 -11.92
C TYR A 28 9.35 10.21 -12.95
N PRO A 29 9.03 11.52 -13.07
CA PRO A 29 9.68 12.41 -14.02
C PRO A 29 11.19 12.57 -13.75
N ASP A 30 12.01 12.67 -14.80
CA ASP A 30 13.46 12.75 -14.69
C ASP A 30 13.98 13.96 -13.87
N TYR A 31 13.16 15.00 -13.74
CA TYR A 31 13.50 16.20 -12.94
C TYR A 31 13.19 16.03 -11.43
N PHE A 32 12.60 14.92 -11.02
CA PHE A 32 12.41 14.61 -9.59
C PHE A 32 13.74 14.13 -8.99
N PRO A 33 14.00 14.41 -7.71
CA PRO A 33 15.14 13.81 -7.03
C PRO A 33 14.95 12.30 -6.87
N VAL A 34 16.02 11.60 -6.57
CA VAL A 34 15.94 10.16 -6.21
C VAL A 34 15.05 10.01 -4.97
N PRO A 35 14.13 9.03 -4.93
CA PRO A 35 13.32 8.77 -3.75
C PRO A 35 14.15 8.50 -2.49
N GLU A 36 13.68 8.96 -1.34
CA GLU A 36 14.26 8.64 -0.01
C GLU A 36 13.93 7.19 0.41
N TYR A 37 12.78 6.68 -0.04
CA TYR A 37 12.36 5.31 0.25
C TYR A 37 13.14 4.30 -0.59
N ASN A 38 13.75 3.30 0.08
CA ASN A 38 14.45 2.21 -0.60
C ASN A 38 13.48 1.06 -0.90
N PHE A 39 13.21 0.82 -2.18
CA PHE A 39 12.33 -0.24 -2.67
C PHE A 39 12.95 -1.64 -2.65
N ASP A 40 14.23 -1.82 -2.34
CA ASP A 40 14.92 -3.13 -2.44
C ASP A 40 14.30 -4.18 -1.50
N ASN A 41 13.82 -3.77 -0.33
CA ASN A 41 13.23 -4.67 0.66
C ASN A 41 11.72 -4.90 0.46
N ASN A 42 11.05 -4.00 -0.27
CA ASN A 42 9.62 -4.07 -0.56
C ASN A 42 9.39 -3.57 -1.99
N ARG A 43 9.72 -4.44 -2.94
CA ARG A 43 9.67 -4.10 -4.37
C ARG A 43 8.23 -3.98 -4.86
N LEU A 44 8.00 -3.05 -5.77
CA LEU A 44 6.70 -2.89 -6.40
C LEU A 44 6.37 -4.11 -7.27
N SER A 45 5.17 -4.66 -7.12
CA SER A 45 4.58 -5.64 -8.02
C SER A 45 3.11 -5.31 -8.25
N ASP A 46 2.55 -5.77 -9.36
CA ASP A 46 1.13 -5.52 -9.66
C ASP A 46 0.22 -6.14 -8.59
N GLU A 47 0.57 -7.34 -8.10
CA GLU A 47 -0.18 -8.02 -7.05
C GLU A 47 -0.09 -7.27 -5.70
N GLY A 48 1.10 -6.77 -5.33
CA GLY A 48 1.29 -5.97 -4.11
C GLY A 48 0.53 -4.66 -4.16
N ILE A 49 0.53 -3.97 -5.32
CA ILE A 49 -0.23 -2.74 -5.54
C ILE A 49 -1.74 -3.02 -5.45
N GLU A 50 -2.22 -4.11 -6.06
CA GLU A 50 -3.64 -4.48 -5.99
C GLU A 50 -4.05 -4.87 -4.58
N LEU A 51 -3.24 -5.63 -3.85
CA LEU A 51 -3.47 -5.93 -2.44
C LEU A 51 -3.55 -4.65 -1.60
N GLY A 52 -2.58 -3.75 -1.74
CA GLY A 52 -2.57 -2.47 -1.01
C GLY A 52 -3.80 -1.60 -1.33
N ARG A 53 -4.22 -1.55 -2.59
CA ARG A 53 -5.44 -0.85 -3.01
C ARG A 53 -6.68 -1.45 -2.35
N ASN A 54 -6.81 -2.78 -2.32
CA ASN A 54 -7.93 -3.44 -1.66
C ASN A 54 -7.97 -3.13 -0.17
N LEU A 55 -6.83 -3.23 0.53
CA LEU A 55 -6.73 -2.94 1.96
C LEU A 55 -7.04 -1.47 2.28
N PHE A 56 -6.65 -0.54 1.42
CA PHE A 56 -6.89 0.90 1.61
C PHE A 56 -8.38 1.28 1.66
N TYR A 57 -9.20 0.62 0.85
CA TYR A 57 -10.64 0.88 0.78
C TYR A 57 -11.48 -0.05 1.66
N ASP A 58 -10.91 -1.12 2.20
CA ASP A 58 -11.66 -2.09 2.99
C ASP A 58 -11.65 -1.70 4.49
N PRO A 59 -12.82 -1.53 5.13
CA PRO A 59 -12.90 -1.22 6.56
C PRO A 59 -12.52 -2.39 7.47
N ILE A 60 -12.21 -3.57 6.93
CA ILE A 60 -11.82 -4.78 7.70
C ILE A 60 -10.64 -4.54 8.65
N LEU A 61 -9.82 -3.51 8.38
CA LEU A 61 -8.65 -3.16 9.19
C LEU A 61 -9.01 -2.39 10.46
N SER A 62 -10.27 -1.99 10.66
CA SER A 62 -10.74 -1.33 11.89
C SER A 62 -11.46 -2.30 12.82
N ARG A 63 -11.53 -1.99 14.11
CA ARG A 63 -12.09 -2.81 15.17
C ARG A 63 -13.45 -3.41 14.82
N ASP A 64 -14.38 -2.60 14.37
CA ASP A 64 -15.77 -2.95 14.07
C ASP A 64 -16.09 -3.00 12.56
N ASN A 65 -15.07 -2.88 11.70
CA ASN A 65 -15.20 -2.80 10.24
C ASN A 65 -16.01 -1.59 9.75
N SER A 66 -15.93 -0.44 10.42
CA SER A 66 -16.61 0.80 10.03
C SER A 66 -15.69 1.82 9.35
N VAL A 67 -14.38 1.83 9.68
CA VAL A 67 -13.40 2.81 9.23
C VAL A 67 -12.38 2.18 8.29
N SER A 68 -12.20 2.76 7.10
CA SER A 68 -11.13 2.43 6.16
C SER A 68 -10.10 3.58 6.07
N CYS A 69 -8.93 3.33 5.45
CA CYS A 69 -7.99 4.41 5.17
C CYS A 69 -8.66 5.51 4.31
N ALA A 70 -9.47 5.11 3.32
CA ALA A 70 -10.17 6.02 2.44
C ALA A 70 -11.23 6.88 3.15
N SER A 71 -11.68 6.52 4.36
CA SER A 71 -12.60 7.34 5.16
C SER A 71 -11.97 8.68 5.57
N CYS A 72 -10.66 8.68 5.86
CA CYS A 72 -9.91 9.88 6.22
C CYS A 72 -9.02 10.40 5.08
N HIS A 73 -8.68 9.56 4.12
CA HIS A 73 -7.81 9.89 2.99
C HIS A 73 -8.56 9.75 1.67
N SER A 74 -9.47 10.71 1.39
CA SER A 74 -10.31 10.68 0.18
C SER A 74 -9.48 10.92 -1.09
N PRO A 75 -9.58 10.05 -2.12
CA PRO A 75 -8.87 10.25 -3.39
C PRO A 75 -9.31 11.52 -4.13
N TYR A 76 -10.53 11.99 -3.90
CA TYR A 76 -11.05 13.22 -4.51
C TYR A 76 -10.41 14.49 -3.93
N ASN A 77 -9.74 14.38 -2.78
CA ASN A 77 -9.13 15.48 -2.04
C ASN A 77 -7.62 15.30 -1.89
N ALA A 78 -6.95 14.78 -2.92
CA ALA A 78 -5.52 14.43 -2.88
C ALA A 78 -5.16 13.47 -1.73
N PHE A 79 -6.07 12.55 -1.40
CA PHE A 79 -5.95 11.62 -0.25
C PHE A 79 -5.82 12.34 1.11
N ALA A 80 -6.40 13.53 1.24
CA ALA A 80 -6.59 14.23 2.49
C ALA A 80 -8.06 14.22 2.91
N HIS A 81 -8.39 14.79 4.07
CA HIS A 81 -9.75 15.00 4.54
C HIS A 81 -10.11 16.48 4.38
N THR A 82 -11.28 16.80 3.78
CA THR A 82 -11.67 18.18 3.47
C THR A 82 -13.12 18.53 3.78
N ASP A 83 -13.94 17.56 4.20
CA ASP A 83 -15.36 17.83 4.54
C ASP A 83 -15.46 18.67 5.82
N HIS A 84 -14.52 18.48 6.75
CA HIS A 84 -14.33 19.23 7.98
C HIS A 84 -12.87 19.18 8.41
N ASP A 85 -12.48 20.00 9.39
CA ASP A 85 -11.07 20.19 9.79
C ASP A 85 -10.41 18.92 10.34
N LEU A 86 -11.17 18.05 11.01
CA LEU A 86 -10.70 16.87 11.69
C LEU A 86 -11.45 15.63 11.23
N SER A 87 -10.74 14.54 10.97
CA SER A 87 -11.35 13.26 10.60
C SER A 87 -11.97 12.55 11.80
N HIS A 88 -12.90 11.63 11.51
CA HIS A 88 -13.57 10.78 12.50
C HIS A 88 -13.08 9.35 12.41
N GLY A 89 -12.75 8.79 13.55
CA GLY A 89 -12.38 7.38 13.70
C GLY A 89 -13.49 6.52 14.30
N ILE A 90 -13.09 5.43 14.95
CA ILE A 90 -13.97 4.51 15.65
C ILE A 90 -14.89 5.27 16.63
N ASP A 91 -16.15 4.80 16.76
CA ASP A 91 -17.17 5.39 17.63
C ASP A 91 -17.37 6.90 17.40
N ASP A 92 -17.13 7.36 16.16
CA ASP A 92 -17.21 8.77 15.77
C ASP A 92 -16.25 9.69 16.56
N GLN A 93 -15.16 9.14 17.05
CA GLN A 93 -14.16 9.93 17.76
C GLN A 93 -13.49 10.93 16.84
N ILE A 94 -13.51 12.20 17.23
CA ILE A 94 -12.92 13.28 16.45
C ILE A 94 -11.41 13.30 16.69
N GLY A 95 -10.64 13.29 15.61
CA GLY A 95 -9.18 13.40 15.64
C GLY A 95 -8.72 14.76 16.17
N THR A 96 -7.44 14.88 16.49
CA THR A 96 -6.83 16.14 16.98
C THR A 96 -6.08 16.90 15.89
N ARG A 97 -5.90 16.30 14.72
CA ARG A 97 -5.18 16.87 13.58
C ARG A 97 -5.88 16.47 12.28
N ASN A 98 -5.74 17.28 11.25
CA ASN A 98 -6.22 16.95 9.92
C ASN A 98 -5.44 15.74 9.35
N ALA A 99 -6.12 14.90 8.55
CA ALA A 99 -5.46 13.81 7.83
C ALA A 99 -4.56 14.39 6.72
N PRO A 100 -3.24 14.12 6.74
CA PRO A 100 -2.32 14.63 5.72
C PRO A 100 -2.58 13.96 4.37
N ALA A 101 -2.27 14.66 3.29
CA ALA A 101 -2.36 14.11 1.95
C ALA A 101 -1.34 12.97 1.73
N LEU A 102 -1.77 11.91 1.02
CA LEU A 102 -0.94 10.72 0.73
C LEU A 102 -0.41 10.75 -0.71
N PHE A 103 0.41 11.75 -1.05
CA PHE A 103 1.10 11.78 -2.33
C PHE A 103 2.58 12.02 -2.15
N ASN A 104 3.39 11.58 -3.11
CA ASN A 104 4.85 11.71 -3.11
C ASN A 104 5.53 11.16 -1.83
N LEU A 105 4.94 10.15 -1.20
CA LEU A 105 5.43 9.61 0.08
C LEU A 105 6.84 9.01 -0.02
N ALA A 106 7.23 8.51 -1.21
CA ALA A 106 8.56 7.97 -1.43
C ALA A 106 9.70 9.00 -1.26
N TRP A 107 9.40 10.30 -1.29
CA TRP A 107 10.36 11.40 -1.10
C TRP A 107 10.35 12.00 0.31
N GLN A 108 9.51 11.48 1.21
CA GLN A 108 9.43 11.97 2.59
C GLN A 108 10.36 11.16 3.50
N LYS A 109 11.05 11.86 4.40
CA LYS A 109 11.97 11.26 5.40
C LYS A 109 11.26 10.79 6.65
N SER A 110 10.07 11.35 6.93
CA SER A 110 9.25 11.01 8.09
C SER A 110 7.78 11.27 7.81
N PHE A 111 6.94 10.62 8.56
CA PHE A 111 5.48 10.59 8.38
C PHE A 111 4.80 11.03 9.67
N MET A 112 3.51 11.32 9.62
CA MET A 112 2.72 12.04 10.63
C MET A 112 3.14 13.50 10.73
N TRP A 113 2.29 14.36 11.30
CA TRP A 113 2.56 15.80 11.42
C TRP A 113 3.80 16.16 12.27
N ASP A 114 4.13 15.31 13.22
CA ASP A 114 5.27 15.46 14.13
C ASP A 114 6.50 14.62 13.72
N GLY A 115 6.42 13.91 12.59
CA GLY A 115 7.51 13.06 12.12
C GLY A 115 7.75 11.82 12.98
N ALA A 116 6.75 11.37 13.73
CA ALA A 116 6.88 10.26 14.68
C ALA A 116 7.24 8.91 14.01
N ILE A 117 6.93 8.75 12.72
CA ILE A 117 7.22 7.54 11.94
C ILE A 117 8.30 7.87 10.91
N ASN A 118 9.38 7.11 10.90
CA ASN A 118 10.54 7.33 10.03
C ASN A 118 10.68 6.30 8.89
N HIS A 119 9.70 5.43 8.71
CA HIS A 119 9.71 4.41 7.66
C HIS A 119 8.31 4.21 7.07
N LEU A 120 8.19 4.28 5.73
CA LEU A 120 6.90 4.22 5.05
C LEU A 120 6.13 2.92 5.33
N ASP A 121 6.83 1.76 5.35
CA ASP A 121 6.18 0.46 5.61
C ASP A 121 5.59 0.36 7.02
N MET A 122 6.09 1.16 7.96
CA MET A 122 5.61 1.17 9.35
C MET A 122 4.47 2.17 9.58
N GLN A 123 4.25 3.09 8.64
CA GLN A 123 3.34 4.20 8.83
C GLN A 123 1.89 3.73 9.07
N ALA A 124 1.41 2.77 8.28
CA ALA A 124 0.02 2.30 8.39
C ALA A 124 -0.30 1.61 9.74
N LEU A 125 0.71 1.11 10.46
CA LEU A 125 0.50 0.46 11.75
C LEU A 125 0.03 1.44 12.84
N ALA A 126 0.41 2.71 12.72
CA ALA A 126 0.02 3.74 13.69
C ALA A 126 -1.49 4.00 13.70
N PRO A 127 -2.15 4.38 12.58
CA PRO A 127 -3.60 4.59 12.56
C PRO A 127 -4.40 3.32 12.83
N ILE A 128 -3.93 2.14 12.38
CA ILE A 128 -4.60 0.86 12.68
C ILE A 128 -4.69 0.65 14.20
N SER A 129 -3.62 0.91 14.94
CA SER A 129 -3.54 0.65 16.38
C SER A 129 -4.02 1.81 17.26
N HIS A 130 -4.30 2.97 16.67
CA HIS A 130 -4.69 4.16 17.44
C HIS A 130 -6.17 4.07 17.85
N SER A 131 -6.43 4.19 19.17
CA SER A 131 -7.77 4.00 19.75
C SER A 131 -8.82 5.02 19.30
N GLY A 132 -8.39 6.18 18.82
CA GLY A 132 -9.26 7.23 18.26
C GLY A 132 -9.37 7.19 16.73
N GLU A 133 -8.71 6.23 16.05
CA GLU A 133 -8.75 6.09 14.59
C GLU A 133 -9.36 4.74 14.20
N MET A 134 -8.59 3.67 14.06
CA MET A 134 -9.10 2.35 13.65
C MET A 134 -9.24 1.36 14.82
N ASP A 135 -8.57 1.58 15.93
CA ASP A 135 -8.64 0.85 17.22
C ASP A 135 -8.55 -0.68 17.07
N GLU A 136 -7.62 -1.17 16.24
CA GLU A 136 -7.48 -2.59 15.98
C GLU A 136 -6.05 -3.08 16.26
N SER A 137 -5.92 -4.29 16.77
CA SER A 137 -4.63 -4.94 16.95
C SER A 137 -4.16 -5.59 15.67
N ILE A 138 -2.85 -5.51 15.39
CA ILE A 138 -2.27 -6.13 14.20
C ILE A 138 -2.50 -7.64 14.18
N GLN A 139 -2.48 -8.31 15.36
CA GLN A 139 -2.78 -9.72 15.48
C GLN A 139 -4.21 -10.05 15.03
N ASN A 140 -5.18 -9.22 15.41
CA ASN A 140 -6.57 -9.43 15.01
C ASN A 140 -6.79 -9.08 13.52
N VAL A 141 -6.11 -8.06 12.98
CA VAL A 141 -6.09 -7.78 11.54
C VAL A 141 -5.68 -9.03 10.75
N VAL A 142 -4.58 -9.68 11.15
CA VAL A 142 -4.12 -10.92 10.49
C VAL A 142 -5.19 -12.01 10.55
N LEU A 143 -5.83 -12.21 11.70
CA LEU A 143 -6.90 -13.20 11.84
C LEU A 143 -8.11 -12.89 10.96
N LYS A 144 -8.54 -11.62 10.88
CA LYS A 144 -9.64 -11.18 10.02
C LYS A 144 -9.33 -11.44 8.55
N LEU A 145 -8.13 -11.09 8.09
CA LEU A 145 -7.71 -11.28 6.69
C LEU A 145 -7.63 -12.77 6.33
N GLN A 146 -7.10 -13.61 7.21
CA GLN A 146 -7.03 -15.07 7.02
C GLN A 146 -8.41 -15.73 6.90
N GLN A 147 -9.46 -15.14 7.46
CA GLN A 147 -10.84 -15.66 7.38
C GLN A 147 -11.59 -15.21 6.14
N LYS A 148 -11.02 -14.33 5.31
CA LYS A 148 -11.64 -13.82 4.09
C LYS A 148 -11.01 -14.44 2.86
N GLU A 149 -11.75 -15.27 2.15
CA GLU A 149 -11.31 -15.97 0.93
C GLU A 149 -10.67 -15.00 -0.09
N ARG A 150 -11.24 -13.80 -0.25
CA ARG A 150 -10.70 -12.74 -1.12
C ARG A 150 -9.23 -12.46 -0.82
N TYR A 151 -8.85 -12.35 0.46
CA TYR A 151 -7.48 -12.03 0.84
C TYR A 151 -6.53 -13.20 0.74
N LEU A 152 -7.02 -14.45 0.90
CA LEU A 152 -6.20 -15.66 0.67
C LEU A 152 -5.70 -15.78 -0.77
N HIS A 153 -6.36 -15.12 -1.74
CA HIS A 153 -5.94 -15.09 -3.13
C HIS A 153 -5.07 -13.86 -3.48
N LEU A 154 -5.06 -12.83 -2.64
CA LEU A 154 -4.30 -11.60 -2.87
C LEU A 154 -2.91 -11.63 -2.24
N PHE A 155 -2.70 -12.47 -1.22
CA PHE A 155 -1.40 -12.76 -0.62
C PHE A 155 -0.70 -13.94 -1.33
#